data_140541724472f3fea294e2a3f367eeb2
#
_entry.id   140541724472f3fea294e2a3f367eeb2
#
_cell.length_a   1.000
_cell.length_b   1.000
_cell.length_c   1.000
_cell.angle_alpha   90.00
_cell.angle_beta   90.00
_cell.angle_gamma   90.00
#
_symmetry.space_group_name_H-M   'P 1'
#
loop_
_entity.id
_entity.type
_entity.pdbx_description
1 polymer ?
#
loop_
_entity_poly.entity_id
_entity_poly.type
_entity_poly.pdbx_seq_one_letter_code
_entity_poly.pdbx_strand_id
1 'polypeptide(L)'
;MKKLVTIALAVMLVAMAACASAATVGICQLVQHVALDQATQGFKDALVAKMPDVEFDEQNASGDAVNCATITNTFASNGVDLIMANATPALQAAVAATGDIPILATSITEYGVALDIDNFTGVTGMNVSGTSDLAPLSEQAAMVKELFPDAKKVGLLYCSAEANSIYQVKVVGEELAKLGYQTEEFAFTDSNDVASVSALAAGECDVIYIPTDNTAAAYTETIANEVIPAKVPVIAGEEGICSGCGVATLTISYYDIGYATGLMAYEILANGADVSQMPIEYAPQFVKKYNAANIEALGLPVPEGYVAIGQ
;
A
#
# COMPACT_ATOMS: atom_id res chain seq x y z
N MET A 1 -21.73 34.10 -51.49
CA MET A 1 -22.07 34.09 -50.05
C MET A 1 -22.17 32.68 -49.47
N LYS A 2 -22.91 31.71 -50.07
CA LYS A 2 -23.03 30.35 -49.50
C LYS A 2 -21.70 29.60 -49.35
N LYS A 3 -20.75 29.71 -50.29
CA LYS A 3 -19.42 29.03 -50.20
C LYS A 3 -18.48 29.63 -49.15
N LEU A 4 -18.59 30.95 -48.89
CA LEU A 4 -17.81 31.63 -47.82
C LEU A 4 -18.31 31.26 -46.43
N VAL A 5 -19.62 31.06 -46.24
CA VAL A 5 -20.20 30.62 -44.97
C VAL A 5 -19.81 29.17 -44.66
N THR A 6 -19.74 28.31 -45.68
CA THR A 6 -19.34 26.90 -45.49
C THR A 6 -17.86 26.76 -45.07
N ILE A 7 -16.98 27.61 -45.64
CA ILE A 7 -15.56 27.63 -45.29
C ILE A 7 -15.35 28.17 -43.86
N ALA A 8 -16.09 29.23 -43.50
CA ALA A 8 -16.03 29.77 -42.14
C ALA A 8 -16.53 28.78 -41.07
N LEU A 9 -17.56 27.99 -41.35
CA LEU A 9 -18.06 26.94 -40.49
C LEU A 9 -17.09 25.76 -40.34
N ALA A 10 -16.41 25.37 -41.44
CA ALA A 10 -15.39 24.32 -41.45
C ALA A 10 -14.12 24.76 -40.66
N VAL A 11 -13.72 26.04 -40.77
CA VAL A 11 -12.59 26.58 -40.02
C VAL A 11 -12.93 26.74 -38.53
N MET A 12 -14.19 27.05 -38.16
CA MET A 12 -14.64 27.04 -36.77
C MET A 12 -14.69 25.64 -36.16
N LEU A 13 -15.05 24.61 -36.93
CA LEU A 13 -15.02 23.22 -36.44
C LEU A 13 -13.60 22.67 -36.26
N VAL A 14 -12.63 23.15 -37.02
CA VAL A 14 -11.20 22.77 -36.89
C VAL A 14 -10.52 23.57 -35.73
N ALA A 15 -11.02 24.78 -35.42
CA ALA A 15 -10.50 25.58 -34.29
C ALA A 15 -11.04 25.13 -32.92
N MET A 16 -12.01 24.20 -32.85
CA MET A 16 -12.45 23.50 -31.64
C MET A 16 -11.74 22.16 -31.40
N ALA A 17 -10.62 21.91 -32.08
CA ALA A 17 -9.59 21.05 -31.53
C ALA A 17 -9.03 21.83 -30.33
N ALA A 18 -9.77 21.80 -29.22
CA ALA A 18 -9.32 22.32 -27.92
C ALA A 18 -7.90 21.76 -27.72
N CYS A 19 -6.95 22.63 -27.41
CA CYS A 19 -5.77 22.18 -26.68
C CYS A 19 -6.32 21.48 -25.42
N ALA A 20 -6.52 20.16 -25.50
CA ALA A 20 -6.70 19.39 -24.31
C ALA A 20 -5.41 19.65 -23.50
N SER A 21 -5.51 20.44 -22.45
CA SER A 21 -4.43 20.54 -21.48
C SER A 21 -4.05 19.14 -21.08
N ALA A 22 -2.77 18.86 -20.97
CA ALA A 22 -2.32 17.59 -20.42
C ALA A 22 -3.01 17.39 -19.06
N ALA A 23 -3.52 16.19 -18.82
CA ALA A 23 -4.12 15.90 -17.52
C ALA A 23 -3.03 15.92 -16.44
N THR A 24 -3.33 16.55 -15.32
CA THR A 24 -2.41 16.65 -14.16
C THR A 24 -2.87 15.72 -13.07
N VAL A 25 -2.00 14.83 -12.63
CA VAL A 25 -2.24 13.88 -11.54
C VAL A 25 -1.36 14.22 -10.35
N GLY A 26 -1.99 14.52 -9.21
CA GLY A 26 -1.28 14.67 -7.93
C GLY A 26 -1.03 13.31 -7.30
N ILE A 27 0.23 12.99 -6.99
CA ILE A 27 0.61 11.75 -6.31
C ILE A 27 1.07 12.07 -4.90
N CYS A 28 0.34 11.60 -3.89
CA CYS A 28 0.74 11.67 -2.49
C CYS A 28 1.18 10.28 -2.02
N GLN A 29 2.49 10.06 -1.91
CA GLN A 29 3.06 8.86 -1.32
C GLN A 29 3.38 9.12 0.16
N LEU A 30 2.94 8.23 1.06
CA LEU A 30 3.13 8.41 2.50
C LEU A 30 4.61 8.48 2.88
N VAL A 31 5.41 7.51 2.44
CA VAL A 31 6.83 7.38 2.80
C VAL A 31 7.56 6.61 1.71
N GLN A 32 8.88 6.73 1.68
CA GLN A 32 9.71 5.98 0.75
C GLN A 32 10.07 4.60 1.32
N HIS A 33 9.60 3.55 0.67
CA HIS A 33 10.05 2.17 0.82
C HIS A 33 9.66 1.34 -0.40
N VAL A 34 10.26 0.16 -0.55
CA VAL A 34 10.21 -0.66 -1.77
C VAL A 34 8.78 -0.89 -2.29
N ALA A 35 7.84 -1.24 -1.42
CA ALA A 35 6.47 -1.55 -1.83
C ALA A 35 5.74 -0.30 -2.39
N LEU A 36 5.78 0.84 -1.70
CA LEU A 36 5.12 2.07 -2.17
C LEU A 36 5.80 2.63 -3.42
N ASP A 37 7.13 2.54 -3.52
CA ASP A 37 7.86 2.99 -4.71
C ASP A 37 7.48 2.16 -5.94
N GLN A 38 7.32 0.83 -5.78
CA GLN A 38 6.85 -0.06 -6.84
C GLN A 38 5.40 0.25 -7.25
N ALA A 39 4.50 0.51 -6.30
CA ALA A 39 3.11 0.86 -6.60
C ALA A 39 3.02 2.21 -7.34
N THR A 40 3.76 3.23 -6.90
CA THR A 40 3.86 4.52 -7.62
C THR A 40 4.41 4.34 -9.03
N GLN A 41 5.47 3.53 -9.20
CA GLN A 41 6.04 3.29 -10.52
C GLN A 41 5.06 2.55 -11.43
N GLY A 42 4.40 1.50 -10.96
CA GLY A 42 3.38 0.77 -11.73
C GLY A 42 2.23 1.68 -12.18
N PHE A 43 1.74 2.54 -11.30
CA PHE A 43 0.71 3.53 -11.61
C PHE A 43 1.14 4.46 -12.75
N LYS A 44 2.33 5.03 -12.64
CA LYS A 44 2.88 5.96 -13.66
C LYS A 44 3.08 5.25 -15.00
N ASP A 45 3.66 4.05 -14.99
CA ASP A 45 3.92 3.29 -16.21
C ASP A 45 2.64 2.95 -16.98
N ALA A 46 1.59 2.52 -16.25
CA ALA A 46 0.30 2.21 -16.85
C ALA A 46 -0.34 3.45 -17.48
N LEU A 47 -0.32 4.58 -16.76
CA LEU A 47 -0.97 5.80 -17.23
C LEU A 47 -0.21 6.45 -18.38
N VAL A 48 1.13 6.53 -18.31
CA VAL A 48 1.99 7.03 -19.40
C VAL A 48 1.84 6.19 -20.67
N ALA A 49 1.73 4.88 -20.55
CA ALA A 49 1.52 4.00 -21.70
C ALA A 49 0.21 4.29 -22.45
N LYS A 50 -0.80 4.84 -21.77
CA LYS A 50 -2.12 5.18 -22.33
C LYS A 50 -2.27 6.67 -22.64
N MET A 51 -1.65 7.53 -21.86
CA MET A 51 -1.71 8.99 -21.94
C MET A 51 -0.29 9.57 -21.85
N PRO A 52 0.49 9.55 -22.94
CA PRO A 52 1.90 9.96 -22.90
C PRO A 52 2.16 11.41 -22.46
N ASP A 53 1.15 12.27 -22.60
CA ASP A 53 1.24 13.70 -22.27
C ASP A 53 0.78 14.01 -20.82
N VAL A 54 0.44 12.98 -19.99
CA VAL A 54 0.03 13.18 -18.59
C VAL A 54 1.18 13.78 -17.78
N GLU A 55 0.85 14.74 -16.92
CA GLU A 55 1.79 15.36 -15.99
C GLU A 55 1.56 14.87 -14.57
N PHE A 56 2.65 14.66 -13.82
CA PHE A 56 2.59 14.23 -12.42
C PHE A 56 3.19 15.28 -11.49
N ASP A 57 2.41 15.67 -10.45
CA ASP A 57 2.93 16.35 -9.27
C ASP A 57 3.11 15.30 -8.18
N GLU A 58 4.32 14.76 -8.05
CA GLU A 58 4.65 13.67 -7.14
C GLU A 58 5.31 14.20 -5.87
N GLN A 59 4.65 13.95 -4.74
CA GLN A 59 5.08 14.43 -3.42
C GLN A 59 5.16 13.27 -2.43
N ASN A 60 6.18 13.30 -1.56
CA ASN A 60 6.39 12.32 -0.49
C ASN A 60 6.18 12.97 0.88
N ALA A 61 5.32 12.37 1.70
CA ALA A 61 4.97 12.91 3.01
C ALA A 61 5.99 12.56 4.12
N SER A 62 7.02 11.77 3.81
CA SER A 62 8.08 11.38 4.76
C SER A 62 7.57 10.68 6.03
N GLY A 63 6.47 9.92 5.90
CA GLY A 63 5.85 9.18 7.00
C GLY A 63 4.94 10.00 7.90
N ASP A 64 4.68 11.27 7.57
CA ASP A 64 3.88 12.18 8.40
C ASP A 64 2.49 12.44 7.79
N ALA A 65 1.44 12.06 8.52
CA ALA A 65 0.04 12.30 8.12
C ALA A 65 -0.30 13.81 7.96
N VAL A 66 0.37 14.71 8.70
CA VAL A 66 0.18 16.16 8.55
C VAL A 66 0.75 16.63 7.21
N ASN A 67 1.87 16.06 6.78
CA ASN A 67 2.42 16.33 5.47
C ASN A 67 1.50 15.77 4.36
N CYS A 68 0.88 14.58 4.53
CA CYS A 68 -0.14 14.09 3.62
C CYS A 68 -1.29 15.12 3.46
N ALA A 69 -1.80 15.65 4.56
CA ALA A 69 -2.86 16.67 4.53
C ALA A 69 -2.41 17.96 3.81
N THR A 70 -1.17 18.40 4.02
CA THR A 70 -0.61 19.57 3.34
C THR A 70 -0.51 19.36 1.83
N ILE A 71 0.01 18.21 1.41
CA ILE A 71 0.17 17.81 0.01
C ILE A 71 -1.19 17.73 -0.68
N THR A 72 -2.13 16.98 -0.12
CA THR A 72 -3.44 16.75 -0.73
C THR A 72 -4.29 18.02 -0.79
N ASN A 73 -4.23 18.91 0.22
CA ASN A 73 -4.84 20.23 0.16
C ASN A 73 -4.21 21.10 -0.94
N THR A 74 -2.91 20.97 -1.18
CA THR A 74 -2.23 21.68 -2.29
C THR A 74 -2.75 21.19 -3.64
N PHE A 75 -2.86 19.87 -3.82
CA PHE A 75 -3.45 19.30 -5.04
C PHE A 75 -4.89 19.78 -5.27
N ALA A 76 -5.72 19.74 -4.22
CA ALA A 76 -7.10 20.24 -4.30
C ALA A 76 -7.16 21.73 -4.68
N SER A 77 -6.29 22.56 -4.09
CA SER A 77 -6.21 24.00 -4.39
C SER A 77 -5.70 24.29 -5.80
N ASN A 78 -4.79 23.48 -6.31
CA ASN A 78 -4.25 23.59 -7.67
C ASN A 78 -5.23 23.05 -8.73
N GLY A 79 -6.26 22.31 -8.31
CA GLY A 79 -7.25 21.75 -9.22
C GLY A 79 -6.68 20.66 -10.12
N VAL A 80 -5.91 19.73 -9.58
CA VAL A 80 -5.45 18.56 -10.33
C VAL A 80 -6.64 17.72 -10.82
N ASP A 81 -6.49 17.01 -11.92
CA ASP A 81 -7.59 16.25 -12.52
C ASP A 81 -7.87 14.92 -11.80
N LEU A 82 -6.88 14.40 -11.06
CA LEU A 82 -6.98 13.20 -10.26
C LEU A 82 -5.94 13.22 -9.13
N ILE A 83 -6.28 12.68 -7.97
CA ILE A 83 -5.32 12.43 -6.89
C ILE A 83 -5.07 10.92 -6.79
N MET A 84 -3.80 10.51 -6.85
CA MET A 84 -3.36 9.18 -6.48
C MET A 84 -2.81 9.20 -5.06
N ALA A 85 -3.45 8.44 -4.17
CA ALA A 85 -3.06 8.31 -2.77
C ALA A 85 -2.40 6.94 -2.54
N ASN A 86 -1.13 6.94 -2.12
CA ASN A 86 -0.38 5.71 -1.87
C ASN A 86 -0.17 5.51 -0.37
N ALA A 87 -0.84 4.54 0.20
CA ALA A 87 -1.02 4.16 1.59
C ALA A 87 -2.22 4.81 2.31
N THR A 88 -2.70 4.17 3.38
CA THR A 88 -3.89 4.54 4.15
C THR A 88 -3.89 6.00 4.66
N PRO A 89 -2.82 6.52 5.28
CA PRO A 89 -2.83 7.93 5.71
C PRO A 89 -2.92 8.94 4.56
N ALA A 90 -2.35 8.62 3.40
CA ALA A 90 -2.46 9.45 2.21
C ALA A 90 -3.91 9.46 1.65
N LEU A 91 -4.58 8.28 1.64
CA LEU A 91 -5.99 8.19 1.28
C LEU A 91 -6.88 9.00 2.20
N GLN A 92 -6.72 8.85 3.52
CA GLN A 92 -7.49 9.60 4.51
C GLN A 92 -7.32 11.12 4.34
N ALA A 93 -6.09 11.57 4.09
CA ALA A 93 -5.80 12.97 3.82
C ALA A 93 -6.44 13.47 2.51
N ALA A 94 -6.40 12.67 1.44
CA ALA A 94 -7.00 13.03 0.15
C ALA A 94 -8.52 13.18 0.25
N VAL A 95 -9.19 12.25 0.92
CA VAL A 95 -10.65 12.31 1.14
C VAL A 95 -11.04 13.50 1.98
N ALA A 96 -10.23 13.88 2.98
CA ALA A 96 -10.48 15.07 3.78
C ALA A 96 -10.25 16.39 3.00
N ALA A 97 -9.39 16.35 1.96
CA ALA A 97 -9.04 17.54 1.18
C ALA A 97 -10.09 17.88 0.10
N THR A 98 -10.77 16.90 -0.48
CA THR A 98 -11.72 17.14 -1.58
C THR A 98 -12.81 16.07 -1.68
N GLY A 99 -14.03 16.53 -1.97
CA GLY A 99 -15.15 15.65 -2.36
C GLY A 99 -15.42 15.62 -3.87
N ASP A 100 -14.71 16.46 -4.65
CA ASP A 100 -15.00 16.68 -6.07
C ASP A 100 -13.97 16.04 -7.01
N ILE A 101 -12.69 16.13 -6.64
CA ILE A 101 -11.61 15.55 -7.47
C ILE A 101 -11.63 14.02 -7.27
N PRO A 102 -11.60 13.21 -8.35
CA PRO A 102 -11.52 11.77 -8.24
C PRO A 102 -10.21 11.35 -7.53
N ILE A 103 -10.34 10.41 -6.61
CA ILE A 103 -9.22 9.85 -5.84
C ILE A 103 -9.09 8.37 -6.20
N LEU A 104 -7.91 7.97 -6.64
CA LEU A 104 -7.54 6.56 -6.73
C LEU A 104 -6.47 6.26 -5.69
N ALA A 105 -6.71 5.22 -4.89
CA ALA A 105 -5.75 4.81 -3.89
C ALA A 105 -5.14 3.45 -4.22
N THR A 106 -3.89 3.25 -3.84
CA THR A 106 -3.18 1.98 -3.94
C THR A 106 -2.46 1.67 -2.64
N SER A 107 -2.08 0.42 -2.42
CA SER A 107 -1.46 -0.02 -1.16
C SER A 107 -2.36 0.25 0.06
N ILE A 108 -3.66 0.03 -0.12
CA ILE A 108 -4.68 0.15 0.94
C ILE A 108 -5.08 -1.24 1.38
N THR A 109 -4.88 -1.53 2.65
CA THR A 109 -5.20 -2.86 3.19
C THR A 109 -6.70 -3.11 3.21
N GLU A 110 -7.48 -2.21 3.83
CA GLU A 110 -8.93 -2.39 3.97
C GLU A 110 -9.63 -1.03 3.89
N TYR A 111 -10.42 -0.82 2.84
CA TYR A 111 -11.08 0.46 2.56
C TYR A 111 -12.18 0.82 3.56
N GLY A 112 -12.91 -0.19 4.08
CA GLY A 112 -13.93 0.05 5.10
C GLY A 112 -13.34 0.64 6.37
N VAL A 113 -12.19 0.10 6.81
CA VAL A 113 -11.43 0.61 7.97
C VAL A 113 -10.81 1.97 7.66
N ALA A 114 -10.19 2.12 6.49
CA ALA A 114 -9.52 3.35 6.09
C ALA A 114 -10.46 4.56 6.03
N LEU A 115 -11.72 4.32 5.62
CA LEU A 115 -12.72 5.36 5.35
C LEU A 115 -13.91 5.34 6.34
N ASP A 116 -13.84 4.52 7.39
CA ASP A 116 -14.92 4.35 8.39
C ASP A 116 -16.27 3.99 7.74
N ILE A 117 -16.26 3.04 6.79
CA ILE A 117 -17.46 2.56 6.09
C ILE A 117 -17.91 1.24 6.70
N ASP A 118 -19.03 1.27 7.42
CA ASP A 118 -19.66 0.06 7.95
C ASP A 118 -20.13 -0.89 6.85
N ASN A 119 -19.87 -2.19 7.02
CA ASN A 119 -20.29 -3.25 6.10
C ASN A 119 -19.84 -2.99 4.65
N PHE A 120 -18.60 -2.58 4.47
CA PHE A 120 -18.03 -2.30 3.14
C PHE A 120 -18.23 -3.49 2.18
N THR A 121 -18.70 -3.21 0.97
CA THR A 121 -19.07 -4.22 -0.04
C THR A 121 -18.26 -4.13 -1.34
N GLY A 122 -17.11 -3.45 -1.30
CA GLY A 122 -16.21 -3.36 -2.45
C GLY A 122 -16.36 -2.11 -3.33
N VAL A 123 -17.37 -1.26 -3.06
CA VAL A 123 -17.55 0.05 -3.71
C VAL A 123 -17.74 1.09 -2.63
N THR A 124 -17.00 2.19 -2.68
CA THR A 124 -17.05 3.21 -1.62
C THR A 124 -18.30 4.09 -1.72
N GLY A 125 -18.82 4.31 -2.93
CA GLY A 125 -19.90 5.27 -3.20
C GLY A 125 -19.48 6.73 -3.04
N MET A 126 -18.20 6.98 -2.82
CA MET A 126 -17.57 8.31 -2.69
C MET A 126 -16.79 8.63 -3.97
N ASN A 127 -16.14 9.80 -4.02
CA ASN A 127 -15.18 10.12 -5.09
C ASN A 127 -13.85 9.32 -5.00
N VAL A 128 -13.93 8.08 -4.51
CA VAL A 128 -12.77 7.20 -4.21
C VAL A 128 -12.96 5.81 -4.77
N SER A 129 -11.92 5.28 -5.41
CA SER A 129 -11.74 3.86 -5.71
C SER A 129 -10.25 3.50 -5.67
N GLY A 130 -9.85 2.35 -6.18
CA GLY A 130 -8.44 1.94 -6.28
C GLY A 130 -8.22 0.44 -6.08
N THR A 131 -7.04 0.11 -5.56
CA THR A 131 -6.61 -1.28 -5.34
C THR A 131 -6.28 -1.55 -3.88
N SER A 132 -6.49 -2.81 -3.46
CA SER A 132 -6.15 -3.28 -2.11
C SER A 132 -4.90 -4.17 -2.15
N ASP A 133 -4.07 -4.03 -1.12
CA ASP A 133 -2.90 -4.89 -0.88
C ASP A 133 -3.18 -6.00 0.14
N LEU A 134 -4.43 -6.18 0.56
CA LEU A 134 -4.81 -7.15 1.57
C LEU A 134 -4.50 -8.57 1.13
N ALA A 135 -3.46 -9.16 1.71
CA ALA A 135 -3.20 -10.59 1.62
C ALA A 135 -4.13 -11.37 2.58
N PRO A 136 -4.37 -12.69 2.34
CA PRO A 136 -5.16 -13.51 3.24
C PRO A 136 -4.52 -13.63 4.63
N LEU A 137 -5.02 -12.87 5.61
CA LEU A 137 -4.44 -12.77 6.96
C LEU A 137 -4.46 -14.12 7.70
N SER A 138 -5.47 -14.94 7.47
CA SER A 138 -5.52 -16.31 8.02
C SER A 138 -4.41 -17.20 7.47
N GLU A 139 -3.98 -17.00 6.21
CA GLU A 139 -2.87 -17.73 5.62
C GLU A 139 -1.52 -17.22 6.13
N GLN A 140 -1.39 -15.93 6.42
CA GLN A 140 -0.22 -15.38 7.09
C GLN A 140 -0.07 -15.94 8.52
N ALA A 141 -1.17 -16.06 9.26
CA ALA A 141 -1.17 -16.73 10.57
C ALA A 141 -0.82 -18.23 10.44
N ALA A 142 -1.35 -18.92 9.43
CA ALA A 142 -1.03 -20.32 9.15
C ALA A 142 0.45 -20.52 8.79
N MET A 143 1.09 -19.54 8.15
CA MET A 143 2.52 -19.56 7.84
C MET A 143 3.38 -19.60 9.12
N VAL A 144 2.97 -18.89 10.19
CA VAL A 144 3.62 -19.01 11.49
C VAL A 144 3.55 -20.46 12.00
N LYS A 145 2.38 -21.12 11.84
CA LYS A 145 2.22 -22.51 12.24
C LYS A 145 3.02 -23.49 11.40
N GLU A 146 3.13 -23.23 10.11
CA GLU A 146 3.90 -24.03 9.16
C GLU A 146 5.40 -24.00 9.50
N LEU A 147 5.95 -22.79 9.75
CA LEU A 147 7.40 -22.60 9.89
C LEU A 147 7.89 -22.73 11.35
N PHE A 148 7.05 -22.39 12.31
CA PHE A 148 7.41 -22.36 13.74
C PHE A 148 6.39 -23.10 14.62
N PRO A 149 6.14 -24.40 14.38
CA PRO A 149 5.09 -25.17 15.08
C PRO A 149 5.30 -25.27 16.58
N ASP A 150 6.56 -25.15 17.06
CA ASP A 150 6.95 -25.30 18.45
C ASP A 150 6.97 -23.95 19.21
N ALA A 151 6.82 -22.81 18.53
CA ALA A 151 6.71 -21.51 19.13
C ALA A 151 5.48 -21.46 20.05
N LYS A 152 5.55 -20.67 21.11
CA LYS A 152 4.47 -20.52 22.09
C LYS A 152 3.93 -19.10 22.11
N LYS A 153 4.82 -18.13 22.00
CA LYS A 153 4.50 -16.71 22.07
C LYS A 153 4.88 -16.01 20.76
N VAL A 154 3.91 -15.36 20.12
CA VAL A 154 4.08 -14.55 18.90
C VAL A 154 3.89 -13.08 19.26
N GLY A 155 4.93 -12.27 19.00
CA GLY A 155 4.86 -10.83 19.13
C GLY A 155 4.20 -10.21 17.88
N LEU A 156 3.27 -9.30 18.08
CA LEU A 156 2.63 -8.52 17.02
C LEU A 156 3.25 -7.12 17.03
N LEU A 157 4.23 -6.87 16.15
CA LEU A 157 5.01 -5.63 16.11
C LEU A 157 4.44 -4.70 15.03
N TYR A 158 3.99 -3.50 15.41
CA TYR A 158 3.29 -2.61 14.49
C TYR A 158 3.28 -1.15 14.92
N CYS A 159 2.95 -0.24 13.97
CA CYS A 159 2.69 1.17 14.22
C CYS A 159 1.23 1.41 14.64
N SER A 160 1.01 1.91 15.86
CA SER A 160 -0.33 2.21 16.37
C SER A 160 -0.96 3.47 15.77
N ALA A 161 -0.20 4.25 15.01
CA ALA A 161 -0.73 5.40 14.26
C ALA A 161 -1.31 5.00 12.88
N GLU A 162 -1.15 3.73 12.47
CA GLU A 162 -1.61 3.23 11.18
C GLU A 162 -2.84 2.32 11.33
N ALA A 163 -4.00 2.77 10.83
CA ALA A 163 -5.27 2.03 10.91
C ALA A 163 -5.22 0.67 10.19
N ASN A 164 -4.47 0.57 9.07
CA ASN A 164 -4.19 -0.68 8.37
C ASN A 164 -3.47 -1.70 9.24
N SER A 165 -2.48 -1.26 10.03
CA SER A 165 -1.69 -2.13 10.91
C SER A 165 -2.52 -2.63 12.09
N ILE A 166 -3.30 -1.75 12.73
CA ILE A 166 -4.23 -2.11 13.82
C ILE A 166 -5.22 -3.17 13.35
N TYR A 167 -5.82 -3.00 12.17
CA TYR A 167 -6.76 -3.97 11.62
C TYR A 167 -6.13 -5.34 11.42
N GLN A 168 -4.96 -5.40 10.80
CA GLN A 168 -4.26 -6.65 10.50
C GLN A 168 -3.82 -7.38 11.78
N VAL A 169 -3.25 -6.65 12.73
CA VAL A 169 -2.79 -7.19 14.03
C VAL A 169 -3.96 -7.82 14.78
N LYS A 170 -5.12 -7.15 14.83
CA LYS A 170 -6.32 -7.71 15.44
C LYS A 170 -6.72 -9.03 14.80
N VAL A 171 -6.85 -9.06 13.46
CA VAL A 171 -7.28 -10.26 12.73
C VAL A 171 -6.27 -11.40 12.87
N VAL A 172 -4.97 -11.12 12.65
CA VAL A 172 -3.92 -12.14 12.75
C VAL A 172 -3.77 -12.64 14.18
N GLY A 173 -3.89 -11.76 15.19
CA GLY A 173 -3.88 -12.15 16.58
C GLY A 173 -5.01 -13.14 16.94
N GLU A 174 -6.23 -12.89 16.43
CA GLU A 174 -7.36 -13.81 16.59
C GLU A 174 -7.11 -15.17 15.91
N GLU A 175 -6.53 -15.18 14.69
CA GLU A 175 -6.18 -16.41 13.97
C GLU A 175 -5.05 -17.18 14.67
N LEU A 176 -4.01 -16.52 15.14
CA LEU A 176 -2.92 -17.14 15.92
C LEU A 176 -3.42 -17.74 17.21
N ALA A 177 -4.35 -17.08 17.92
CA ALA A 177 -4.97 -17.63 19.12
C ALA A 177 -5.75 -18.92 18.83
N LYS A 178 -6.48 -19.00 17.71
CA LYS A 178 -7.17 -20.23 17.24
C LYS A 178 -6.18 -21.36 16.94
N LEU A 179 -4.96 -21.03 16.50
CA LEU A 179 -3.88 -21.98 16.24
C LEU A 179 -3.12 -22.40 17.51
N GLY A 180 -3.47 -21.82 18.68
CA GLY A 180 -2.94 -22.20 19.98
C GLY A 180 -1.73 -21.38 20.44
N TYR A 181 -1.41 -20.26 19.78
CA TYR A 181 -0.36 -19.35 20.22
C TYR A 181 -0.84 -18.36 21.25
N GLN A 182 0.06 -17.97 22.15
CA GLN A 182 -0.10 -16.73 22.94
C GLN A 182 0.39 -15.57 22.08
N THR A 183 -0.37 -14.48 22.03
CA THR A 183 -0.02 -13.27 21.32
C THR A 183 0.18 -12.10 22.27
N GLU A 184 1.14 -11.23 21.95
CA GLU A 184 1.35 -9.96 22.66
C GLU A 184 1.62 -8.85 21.64
N GLU A 185 0.98 -7.70 21.85
CA GLU A 185 1.13 -6.54 21.00
C GLU A 185 2.31 -5.68 21.44
N PHE A 186 3.18 -5.33 20.48
CA PHE A 186 4.32 -4.44 20.62
C PHE A 186 4.12 -3.27 19.66
N ALA A 187 3.53 -2.20 20.18
CA ALA A 187 3.17 -1.04 19.38
C ALA A 187 4.18 0.10 19.56
N PHE A 188 4.71 0.58 18.45
CA PHE A 188 5.39 1.87 18.37
C PHE A 188 4.45 2.92 17.77
N THR A 189 4.67 4.21 18.07
CA THR A 189 3.84 5.31 17.55
C THR A 189 4.45 5.97 16.34
N ASP A 190 5.77 6.01 16.28
CA ASP A 190 6.54 6.59 15.19
C ASP A 190 7.95 5.96 15.11
N SER A 191 8.80 6.47 14.25
CA SER A 191 10.14 5.93 14.01
C SER A 191 11.09 6.01 15.21
N ASN A 192 10.85 6.86 16.20
CA ASN A 192 11.73 7.02 17.35
C ASN A 192 11.69 5.81 18.29
N ASP A 193 10.55 5.13 18.33
CA ASP A 193 10.33 4.00 19.24
C ASP A 193 10.62 2.64 18.59
N VAL A 194 10.81 2.56 17.27
CA VAL A 194 10.98 1.29 16.54
C VAL A 194 12.07 0.41 17.14
N ALA A 195 13.26 0.95 17.41
CA ALA A 195 14.37 0.16 17.97
C ALA A 195 14.03 -0.43 19.33
N SER A 196 13.55 0.41 20.26
CA SER A 196 13.28 -0.01 21.66
C SER A 196 12.13 -1.02 21.74
N VAL A 197 11.08 -0.83 20.94
CA VAL A 197 9.93 -1.75 20.90
C VAL A 197 10.30 -3.07 20.20
N SER A 198 11.11 -3.02 19.15
CA SER A 198 11.64 -4.22 18.49
C SER A 198 12.56 -5.04 19.41
N ALA A 199 13.43 -4.38 20.19
CA ALA A 199 14.28 -5.04 21.18
C ALA A 199 13.45 -5.72 22.27
N LEU A 200 12.37 -5.06 22.74
CA LEU A 200 11.47 -5.63 23.73
C LEU A 200 10.76 -6.88 23.16
N ALA A 201 10.19 -6.78 21.96
CA ALA A 201 9.54 -7.91 21.30
C ALA A 201 10.51 -9.09 21.09
N ALA A 202 11.74 -8.80 20.65
CA ALA A 202 12.78 -9.81 20.45
C ALA A 202 13.25 -10.47 21.77
N GLY A 203 13.15 -9.75 22.90
CA GLY A 203 13.48 -10.31 24.23
C GLY A 203 12.40 -11.19 24.83
N GLU A 204 11.16 -11.11 24.34
CA GLU A 204 10.01 -11.75 24.98
C GLU A 204 9.30 -12.80 24.12
N CYS A 205 9.53 -12.85 22.82
CA CYS A 205 8.77 -13.67 21.89
C CYS A 205 9.63 -14.72 21.17
N ASP A 206 8.99 -15.85 20.80
CA ASP A 206 9.63 -16.90 20.02
C ASP A 206 9.64 -16.57 18.51
N VAL A 207 8.62 -15.84 18.04
CA VAL A 207 8.43 -15.37 16.66
C VAL A 207 7.78 -13.99 16.72
N ILE A 208 8.09 -13.12 15.76
CA ILE A 208 7.43 -11.84 15.58
C ILE A 208 6.66 -11.87 14.26
N TYR A 209 5.44 -11.32 14.26
CA TYR A 209 4.68 -10.97 13.07
C TYR A 209 4.65 -9.46 12.91
N ILE A 210 4.96 -8.99 11.71
CA ILE A 210 4.85 -7.58 11.31
C ILE A 210 3.85 -7.51 10.16
N PRO A 211 2.73 -6.77 10.28
CA PRO A 211 1.76 -6.61 9.19
C PRO A 211 2.33 -5.81 8.00
N THR A 212 1.52 -5.51 6.99
CA THR A 212 1.81 -4.45 6.01
C THR A 212 1.78 -3.10 6.74
N ASP A 213 2.92 -2.69 7.25
CA ASP A 213 3.13 -1.52 8.11
C ASP A 213 4.16 -0.60 7.47
N ASN A 214 3.76 0.63 7.12
CA ASN A 214 4.61 1.53 6.35
C ASN A 214 5.80 2.03 7.16
N THR A 215 5.61 2.25 8.46
CA THR A 215 6.69 2.67 9.35
C THR A 215 7.69 1.53 9.53
N ALA A 216 7.24 0.30 9.79
CA ALA A 216 8.12 -0.86 9.86
C ALA A 216 8.88 -1.08 8.54
N ALA A 217 8.21 -0.94 7.38
CA ALA A 217 8.81 -1.08 6.06
C ALA A 217 9.91 -0.06 5.79
N ALA A 218 9.77 1.17 6.29
CA ALA A 218 10.78 2.21 6.16
C ALA A 218 11.97 2.01 7.13
N TYR A 219 11.81 1.24 8.20
CA TYR A 219 12.81 1.05 9.25
C TYR A 219 13.23 -0.42 9.46
N THR A 220 13.17 -1.23 8.40
CA THR A 220 13.50 -2.66 8.45
C THR A 220 14.91 -2.95 8.94
N GLU A 221 15.91 -2.12 8.61
CA GLU A 221 17.28 -2.25 9.11
C GLU A 221 17.35 -2.07 10.64
N THR A 222 16.61 -1.10 11.17
CA THR A 222 16.51 -0.88 12.62
C THR A 222 15.93 -2.10 13.32
N ILE A 223 14.85 -2.68 12.76
CA ILE A 223 14.23 -3.90 13.30
C ILE A 223 15.19 -5.08 13.20
N ALA A 224 15.87 -5.26 12.04
CA ALA A 224 16.82 -6.36 11.84
C ALA A 224 17.98 -6.33 12.86
N ASN A 225 18.47 -5.15 13.20
CA ASN A 225 19.53 -4.98 14.19
C ASN A 225 19.15 -5.46 15.58
N GLU A 226 17.86 -5.56 15.90
CA GLU A 226 17.35 -6.09 17.18
C GLU A 226 17.00 -7.58 17.09
N VAL A 227 16.24 -7.99 16.05
CA VAL A 227 15.68 -9.34 15.97
C VAL A 227 16.71 -10.40 15.52
N ILE A 228 17.64 -10.07 14.62
CA ILE A 228 18.62 -11.03 14.10
C ILE A 228 19.63 -11.47 15.16
N PRO A 229 20.27 -10.55 15.94
CA PRO A 229 21.15 -10.96 17.04
C PRO A 229 20.43 -11.74 18.15
N ALA A 230 19.15 -11.41 18.41
CA ALA A 230 18.32 -12.11 19.38
C ALA A 230 17.88 -13.52 18.89
N LYS A 231 18.13 -13.86 17.61
CA LYS A 231 17.70 -15.11 16.98
C LYS A 231 16.18 -15.30 16.93
N VAL A 232 15.43 -14.21 16.86
CA VAL A 232 13.96 -14.24 16.76
C VAL A 232 13.56 -14.04 15.32
N PRO A 233 12.89 -15.04 14.69
CA PRO A 233 12.43 -14.92 13.30
C PRO A 233 11.23 -13.98 13.19
N VAL A 234 11.16 -13.29 12.04
CA VAL A 234 10.04 -12.40 11.71
C VAL A 234 9.28 -12.95 10.49
N ILE A 235 7.97 -13.12 10.64
CA ILE A 235 7.04 -13.31 9.53
C ILE A 235 6.49 -11.94 9.15
N ALA A 236 6.66 -11.57 7.89
CA ALA A 236 6.33 -10.25 7.38
C ALA A 236 5.05 -10.24 6.53
N GLY A 237 4.27 -9.18 6.65
CA GLY A 237 3.04 -8.96 5.88
C GLY A 237 3.29 -8.67 4.40
N GLU A 238 4.51 -8.19 4.04
CA GLU A 238 4.88 -7.87 2.66
C GLU A 238 6.38 -8.11 2.39
N GLU A 239 6.77 -8.06 1.09
CA GLU A 239 8.09 -8.45 0.62
C GLU A 239 9.21 -7.51 1.07
N GLY A 240 8.98 -6.19 1.14
CA GLY A 240 10.00 -5.21 1.55
C GLY A 240 10.41 -5.40 3.01
N ILE A 241 9.44 -5.60 3.90
CA ILE A 241 9.69 -5.93 5.31
C ILE A 241 10.43 -7.27 5.41
N CYS A 242 9.98 -8.28 4.64
CA CYS A 242 10.65 -9.58 4.61
C CYS A 242 12.10 -9.48 4.10
N SER A 243 12.32 -8.69 3.06
CA SER A 243 13.66 -8.44 2.49
C SER A 243 14.61 -7.79 3.50
N GLY A 244 14.12 -6.88 4.32
CA GLY A 244 14.92 -6.17 5.31
C GLY A 244 15.15 -6.95 6.61
N CYS A 245 14.08 -7.43 7.25
CA CYS A 245 14.16 -8.04 8.59
C CYS A 245 13.44 -9.38 8.73
N GLY A 246 12.61 -9.79 7.76
CA GLY A 246 11.81 -11.01 7.85
C GLY A 246 12.52 -12.25 7.33
N VAL A 247 11.96 -13.42 7.66
CA VAL A 247 12.41 -14.72 7.12
C VAL A 247 11.47 -15.24 6.03
N ALA A 248 10.17 -14.94 6.14
CA ALA A 248 9.17 -15.34 5.15
C ALA A 248 8.00 -14.36 5.10
N THR A 249 7.29 -14.37 3.97
CA THR A 249 6.11 -13.56 3.70
C THR A 249 5.15 -14.26 2.74
N LEU A 250 3.87 -13.99 2.87
CA LEU A 250 2.86 -14.20 1.84
C LEU A 250 2.53 -12.83 1.24
N THR A 251 2.99 -12.57 0.04
CA THR A 251 3.00 -11.22 -0.55
C THR A 251 2.31 -11.16 -1.91
N ILE A 252 2.09 -9.95 -2.37
CA ILE A 252 1.58 -9.57 -3.69
C ILE A 252 2.66 -8.81 -4.47
N SER A 253 2.37 -8.52 -5.74
CA SER A 253 3.14 -7.56 -6.53
C SER A 253 2.60 -6.14 -6.33
N TYR A 254 3.33 -5.29 -5.64
CA TYR A 254 2.95 -3.87 -5.48
C TYR A 254 3.01 -3.11 -6.80
N TYR A 255 3.94 -3.46 -7.69
CA TYR A 255 3.96 -2.92 -9.04
C TYR A 255 2.65 -3.21 -9.78
N ASP A 256 2.14 -4.45 -9.71
CA ASP A 256 0.92 -4.84 -10.44
C ASP A 256 -0.34 -4.16 -9.90
N ILE A 257 -0.48 -3.98 -8.59
CA ILE A 257 -1.62 -3.23 -8.04
C ILE A 257 -1.51 -1.74 -8.39
N GLY A 258 -0.32 -1.17 -8.36
CA GLY A 258 -0.08 0.19 -8.88
C GLY A 258 -0.43 0.31 -10.35
N TYR A 259 -0.02 -0.66 -11.18
CA TYR A 259 -0.33 -0.69 -12.60
C TYR A 259 -1.84 -0.77 -12.85
N ALA A 260 -2.57 -1.62 -12.11
CA ALA A 260 -4.03 -1.70 -12.17
C ALA A 260 -4.66 -0.34 -11.80
N THR A 261 -4.18 0.31 -10.74
CA THR A 261 -4.65 1.65 -10.35
C THR A 261 -4.42 2.69 -11.46
N GLY A 262 -3.30 2.61 -12.17
CA GLY A 262 -3.00 3.47 -13.32
C GLY A 262 -3.95 3.23 -14.51
N LEU A 263 -4.36 1.98 -14.74
CA LEU A 263 -5.40 1.69 -15.74
C LEU A 263 -6.76 2.25 -15.32
N MET A 264 -7.12 2.18 -14.03
CA MET A 264 -8.34 2.81 -13.50
C MET A 264 -8.29 4.35 -13.70
N ALA A 265 -7.12 4.98 -13.50
CA ALA A 265 -6.94 6.40 -13.75
C ALA A 265 -7.20 6.76 -15.22
N TYR A 266 -6.75 5.94 -16.16
CA TYR A 266 -7.04 6.11 -17.58
C TYR A 266 -8.55 6.06 -17.87
N GLU A 267 -9.29 5.13 -17.27
CA GLU A 267 -10.74 5.05 -17.44
C GLU A 267 -11.46 6.32 -16.94
N ILE A 268 -10.99 6.91 -15.87
CA ILE A 268 -11.55 8.17 -15.33
C ILE A 268 -11.19 9.34 -16.26
N LEU A 269 -9.90 9.54 -16.51
CA LEU A 269 -9.39 10.74 -17.19
C LEU A 269 -9.74 10.78 -18.69
N ALA A 270 -9.67 9.64 -19.37
CA ALA A 270 -9.90 9.56 -20.81
C ALA A 270 -11.32 9.15 -21.19
N ASN A 271 -11.95 8.28 -20.43
CA ASN A 271 -13.25 7.69 -20.77
C ASN A 271 -14.40 8.24 -19.90
N GLY A 272 -14.10 9.08 -18.89
CA GLY A 272 -15.11 9.69 -18.02
C GLY A 272 -15.81 8.70 -17.10
N ALA A 273 -15.13 7.63 -16.68
CA ALA A 273 -15.67 6.66 -15.74
C ALA A 273 -15.99 7.33 -14.40
N ASP A 274 -17.12 6.98 -13.80
CA ASP A 274 -17.54 7.46 -12.50
C ASP A 274 -16.82 6.69 -11.40
N VAL A 275 -15.84 7.32 -10.75
CA VAL A 275 -15.03 6.73 -9.69
C VAL A 275 -15.89 6.17 -8.55
N SER A 276 -17.05 6.78 -8.26
CA SER A 276 -17.95 6.35 -7.19
C SER A 276 -18.61 4.98 -7.44
N GLN A 277 -18.60 4.53 -8.68
CA GLN A 277 -19.14 3.24 -9.09
C GLN A 277 -18.07 2.19 -9.38
N MET A 278 -16.80 2.58 -9.38
CA MET A 278 -15.71 1.66 -9.63
C MET A 278 -15.46 0.78 -8.41
N PRO A 279 -15.42 -0.56 -8.55
CA PRO A 279 -15.11 -1.45 -7.45
C PRO A 279 -13.64 -1.34 -7.07
N ILE A 280 -13.34 -1.61 -5.80
CA ILE A 280 -11.97 -1.84 -5.36
C ILE A 280 -11.46 -3.14 -5.99
N GLU A 281 -10.27 -3.07 -6.61
CA GLU A 281 -9.62 -4.24 -7.18
C GLU A 281 -8.60 -4.85 -6.18
N TYR A 282 -8.44 -6.16 -6.25
CA TYR A 282 -7.54 -6.93 -5.38
C TYR A 282 -6.45 -7.59 -6.20
N ALA A 283 -5.29 -7.83 -5.57
CA ALA A 283 -4.22 -8.58 -6.22
C ALA A 283 -4.71 -9.97 -6.65
N PRO A 284 -4.47 -10.39 -7.90
CA PRO A 284 -4.99 -11.64 -8.42
C PRO A 284 -4.23 -12.87 -7.89
N GLN A 285 -3.03 -12.68 -7.33
CA GLN A 285 -2.15 -13.76 -6.91
C GLN A 285 -1.40 -13.40 -5.63
N PHE A 286 -1.17 -14.42 -4.81
CA PHE A 286 -0.33 -14.36 -3.61
C PHE A 286 0.83 -15.35 -3.75
N VAL A 287 2.02 -14.94 -3.32
CA VAL A 287 3.24 -15.74 -3.45
C VAL A 287 3.91 -15.87 -2.09
N LYS A 288 4.21 -17.10 -1.69
CA LYS A 288 5.06 -17.37 -0.53
C LYS A 288 6.52 -17.12 -0.91
N LYS A 289 7.15 -16.17 -0.23
CA LYS A 289 8.57 -15.84 -0.44
C LYS A 289 9.37 -15.95 0.86
N TYR A 290 10.68 -16.13 0.73
CA TYR A 290 11.60 -16.16 1.87
C TYR A 290 12.86 -15.34 1.61
N ASN A 291 13.46 -14.84 2.69
CA ASN A 291 14.75 -14.15 2.67
C ASN A 291 15.88 -15.13 2.98
N ALA A 292 16.66 -15.51 1.96
CA ALA A 292 17.73 -16.50 2.07
C ALA A 292 18.82 -16.08 3.08
N ALA A 293 19.18 -14.78 3.11
CA ALA A 293 20.21 -14.26 4.01
C ALA A 293 19.77 -14.33 5.48
N ASN A 294 18.53 -13.98 5.78
CA ASN A 294 18.02 -14.03 7.14
C ASN A 294 17.76 -15.47 7.62
N ILE A 295 17.31 -16.37 6.72
CA ILE A 295 17.24 -17.82 6.97
C ILE A 295 18.61 -18.36 7.38
N GLU A 296 19.66 -18.05 6.63
CA GLU A 296 21.04 -18.47 6.93
C GLU A 296 21.54 -17.87 8.25
N ALA A 297 21.36 -16.56 8.46
CA ALA A 297 21.78 -15.84 9.67
C ALA A 297 21.14 -16.40 10.95
N LEU A 298 19.90 -16.86 10.86
CA LEU A 298 19.17 -17.46 11.98
C LEU A 298 19.43 -18.97 12.13
N GLY A 299 20.04 -19.61 11.12
CA GLY A 299 20.27 -21.06 11.09
C GLY A 299 18.99 -21.87 10.87
N LEU A 300 18.02 -21.30 10.15
CA LEU A 300 16.74 -21.93 9.86
C LEU A 300 16.81 -22.78 8.58
N PRO A 301 15.96 -23.81 8.44
CA PRO A 301 15.84 -24.53 7.19
C PRO A 301 15.17 -23.66 6.12
N VAL A 302 15.58 -23.83 4.86
CA VAL A 302 14.90 -23.20 3.73
C VAL A 302 13.48 -23.77 3.62
N PRO A 303 12.44 -22.93 3.60
CA PRO A 303 11.07 -23.41 3.58
C PRO A 303 10.71 -24.01 2.20
N GLU A 304 10.09 -25.20 2.22
CA GLU A 304 9.68 -25.91 1.00
C GLU A 304 8.49 -25.18 0.33
N GLY A 305 8.54 -25.01 -0.98
CA GLY A 305 7.48 -24.37 -1.75
C GLY A 305 7.50 -22.83 -1.72
N TYR A 306 8.51 -22.21 -1.10
CA TYR A 306 8.69 -20.77 -1.08
C TYR A 306 9.71 -20.34 -2.15
N VAL A 307 9.53 -19.16 -2.70
CA VAL A 307 10.44 -18.55 -3.68
C VAL A 307 11.40 -17.59 -2.94
N ALA A 308 12.69 -17.66 -3.26
CA ALA A 308 13.64 -16.71 -2.67
C ALA A 308 13.38 -15.29 -3.18
N ILE A 309 13.46 -14.29 -2.28
CA ILE A 309 13.39 -12.89 -2.66
C ILE A 309 14.60 -12.54 -3.54
N GLY A 310 14.37 -11.81 -4.62
CA GLY A 310 15.41 -11.36 -5.55
C GLY A 310 15.77 -12.37 -6.64
N GLN A 311 14.99 -13.45 -6.81
CA GLN A 311 15.11 -14.39 -7.92
C GLN A 311 14.03 -14.19 -8.97
#